data_9550cc199a227bff9485ba11e53df9a0
#
_entry.id   9550cc199a227bff9485ba11e53df9a0
#
_cell.length_a   1.000
_cell.length_b   1.000
_cell.length_c   1.000
_cell.angle_alpha   90.00
_cell.angle_beta   90.00
_cell.angle_gamma   90.00
#
_symmetry.space_group_name_H-M   'P 1'
#
loop_
_entity.id
_entity.type
_entity.pdbx_description
1 polymer ?
#
loop_
_entity_poly.entity_id
_entity_poly.type
_entity_poly.pdbx_seq_one_letter_code
_entity_poly.pdbx_strand_id
1 'polypeptide(L)'
;MSKKKLLLVGAGGFGRMVAEQAMLQYDCAFVDDGQSVGAEICGIPVIGGLADLPELKKEYSLLVVGIGNNQFRSQVYEKAKSLGYAFPNIIAPSAYVSPFAEVGCGCVVLQN
;
A
#
# COMPACT_ATOMS: atom_id res chain seq x y z
N MET A 1 -15.58 -13.69 -8.62
CA MET A 1 -14.24 -14.05 -8.16
C MET A 1 -13.76 -13.07 -7.11
N SER A 2 -13.13 -13.56 -6.09
CA SER A 2 -12.62 -12.68 -5.04
C SER A 2 -11.36 -11.95 -5.50
N LYS A 3 -11.21 -10.72 -5.04
CA LYS A 3 -10.03 -9.94 -5.30
C LYS A 3 -8.86 -10.46 -4.46
N LYS A 4 -7.65 -10.28 -4.96
CA LYS A 4 -6.46 -10.58 -4.17
C LYS A 4 -6.33 -9.61 -3.02
N LYS A 5 -5.78 -10.07 -1.90
CA LYS A 5 -5.59 -9.25 -0.72
C LYS A 5 -4.32 -8.42 -0.84
N LEU A 6 -4.42 -7.15 -0.48
CA LEU A 6 -3.32 -6.19 -0.58
C LEU A 6 -3.22 -5.39 0.71
N LEU A 7 -2.01 -5.30 1.26
CA LEU A 7 -1.73 -4.41 2.37
C LEU A 7 -1.31 -3.04 1.83
N LEU A 8 -1.88 -1.99 2.41
CA LEU A 8 -1.49 -0.61 2.12
C LEU A 8 -0.80 -0.07 3.37
N VAL A 9 0.49 0.18 3.28
CA VAL A 9 1.24 0.75 4.39
C VAL A 9 1.18 2.26 4.30
N GLY A 10 0.58 2.88 5.31
CA GLY A 10 0.40 4.32 5.36
C GLY A 10 -1.01 4.74 5.01
N ALA A 11 -1.70 5.37 5.97
CA ALA A 11 -3.08 5.81 5.83
C ALA A 11 -3.22 7.33 5.88
N GLY A 12 -2.14 8.07 5.61
CA GLY A 12 -2.17 9.52 5.47
C GLY A 12 -2.71 9.93 4.10
N GLY A 13 -2.51 11.21 3.75
CA GLY A 13 -3.07 11.74 2.51
C GLY A 13 -2.62 10.98 1.27
N PHE A 14 -1.32 10.71 1.17
CA PHE A 14 -0.79 9.97 0.01
C PHE A 14 -1.30 8.53 -0.01
N GLY A 15 -1.33 7.88 1.15
CA GLY A 15 -1.84 6.51 1.25
C GLY A 15 -3.30 6.39 0.86
N ARG A 16 -4.11 7.40 1.18
CA ARG A 16 -5.52 7.42 0.78
C ARG A 16 -5.69 7.55 -0.72
N MET A 17 -4.84 8.34 -1.38
CA MET A 17 -4.85 8.46 -2.83
C MET A 17 -4.50 7.14 -3.49
N VAL A 18 -3.51 6.44 -2.96
CA VAL A 18 -3.14 5.11 -3.44
C VAL A 18 -4.31 4.14 -3.25
N ALA A 19 -4.96 4.20 -2.09
CA ALA A 19 -6.07 3.31 -1.76
C ALA A 19 -7.24 3.46 -2.72
N GLU A 20 -7.56 4.67 -3.13
CA GLU A 20 -8.65 4.91 -4.08
C GLU A 20 -8.45 4.16 -5.39
N GLN A 21 -7.22 4.02 -5.83
CA GLN A 21 -6.92 3.28 -7.04
C GLN A 21 -6.82 1.78 -6.77
N ALA A 22 -6.18 1.41 -5.67
CA ALA A 22 -5.94 0.00 -5.35
C ALA A 22 -7.24 -0.76 -5.06
N MET A 23 -8.20 -0.12 -4.40
CA MET A 23 -9.44 -0.79 -4.02
C MET A 23 -10.31 -1.20 -5.20
N LEU A 24 -10.02 -0.67 -6.39
CA LEU A 24 -10.73 -1.07 -7.60
C LEU A 24 -10.34 -2.49 -8.03
N GLN A 25 -9.16 -2.96 -7.67
CA GLN A 25 -8.63 -4.23 -8.12
C GLN A 25 -8.28 -5.20 -6.99
N TYR A 26 -8.14 -4.71 -5.77
CA TYR A 26 -7.67 -5.50 -4.65
C TYR A 26 -8.59 -5.36 -3.44
N ASP A 27 -8.57 -6.39 -2.62
CA ASP A 27 -9.20 -6.35 -1.30
C ASP A 27 -8.16 -5.80 -0.34
N CYS A 28 -8.31 -4.53 0.04
CA CYS A 28 -7.28 -3.76 0.72
C CYS A 28 -7.47 -3.71 2.21
N ALA A 29 -6.35 -3.61 2.95
CA ALA A 29 -6.33 -3.30 4.37
C ALA A 29 -5.15 -2.37 4.64
N PHE A 30 -5.32 -1.44 5.58
CA PHE A 30 -4.26 -0.51 5.96
C PHE A 30 -3.41 -1.04 7.10
N VAL A 31 -2.13 -0.73 7.04
CA VAL A 31 -1.19 -0.87 8.14
C VAL A 31 -0.62 0.52 8.42
N ASP A 32 -0.84 1.04 9.64
CA ASP A 32 -0.38 2.39 9.98
C ASP A 32 -0.23 2.50 11.49
N ASP A 33 0.98 2.84 11.94
CA ASP A 33 1.27 2.95 13.38
C ASP A 33 0.56 4.14 14.03
N GLY A 34 0.15 5.13 13.24
CA GLY A 34 -0.52 6.32 13.76
C GLY A 34 -2.04 6.19 13.81
N GLN A 35 -2.60 5.06 13.41
CA GLN A 35 -4.05 4.85 13.40
C GLN A 35 -4.43 3.71 14.34
N SER A 36 -5.65 3.78 14.86
CA SER A 36 -6.17 2.72 15.74
C SER A 36 -6.59 1.50 14.92
N VAL A 37 -6.23 0.32 15.40
CA VAL A 37 -6.70 -0.93 14.79
C VAL A 37 -8.23 -0.98 14.90
N GLY A 38 -8.89 -1.27 13.81
CA GLY A 38 -10.34 -1.28 13.72
C GLY A 38 -10.92 -0.02 13.13
N ALA A 39 -10.13 1.05 12.99
CA ALA A 39 -10.57 2.26 12.30
C ALA A 39 -10.78 1.94 10.82
N GLU A 40 -11.69 2.67 10.18
CA GLU A 40 -11.90 2.56 8.74
C GLU A 40 -11.55 3.88 8.08
N ILE A 41 -10.76 3.80 7.02
CA ILE A 41 -10.34 4.97 6.25
C ILE A 41 -10.69 4.69 4.79
N CYS A 42 -11.53 5.53 4.20
CA CYS A 42 -12.05 5.32 2.86
C CYS A 42 -12.75 3.95 2.72
N GLY A 43 -13.38 3.48 3.80
CA GLY A 43 -14.04 2.19 3.82
C GLY A 43 -13.11 1.00 3.97
N ILE A 44 -11.82 1.23 4.18
CA ILE A 44 -10.80 0.19 4.29
C ILE A 44 -10.35 0.09 5.74
N PRO A 45 -10.35 -1.12 6.34
CA PRO A 45 -9.99 -1.25 7.74
C PRO A 45 -8.50 -1.12 7.99
N VAL A 46 -8.15 -0.56 9.15
CA VAL A 46 -6.77 -0.58 9.66
C VAL A 46 -6.64 -1.84 10.52
N ILE A 47 -5.74 -2.73 10.14
CA ILE A 47 -5.62 -4.04 10.78
C ILE A 47 -4.37 -4.22 11.63
N GLY A 48 -3.45 -3.27 11.60
CA GLY A 48 -2.25 -3.36 12.41
C GLY A 48 -1.26 -2.25 12.11
N GLY A 49 -0.06 -2.41 12.64
CA GLY A 49 1.07 -1.53 12.43
C GLY A 49 2.23 -2.25 11.76
N LEU A 50 3.35 -1.53 11.61
CA LEU A 50 4.53 -2.09 10.94
C LEU A 50 5.07 -3.33 11.63
N ALA A 51 4.93 -3.42 12.95
CA ALA A 51 5.40 -4.57 13.71
C ALA A 51 4.64 -5.85 13.38
N ASP A 52 3.46 -5.71 12.79
CA ASP A 52 2.61 -6.86 12.46
C ASP A 52 2.89 -7.45 11.08
N LEU A 53 3.76 -6.83 10.30
CA LEU A 53 4.04 -7.29 8.94
C LEU A 53 4.49 -8.76 8.85
N PRO A 54 5.34 -9.28 9.76
CA PRO A 54 5.69 -10.69 9.70
C PRO A 54 4.50 -11.63 9.86
N GLU A 55 3.58 -11.30 10.76
CA GLU A 55 2.36 -12.10 10.96
C GLU A 55 1.39 -11.97 9.81
N LEU A 56 1.21 -10.76 9.30
CA LEU A 56 0.26 -10.49 8.22
C LEU A 56 0.69 -11.15 6.91
N LYS A 57 1.97 -11.49 6.76
CA LYS A 57 2.46 -12.18 5.58
C LYS A 57 1.77 -13.52 5.35
N LYS A 58 1.25 -14.12 6.41
CA LYS A 58 0.52 -15.39 6.32
C LYS A 58 -0.78 -15.25 5.52
N GLU A 59 -1.37 -14.07 5.52
CA GLU A 59 -2.64 -13.82 4.85
C GLU A 59 -2.48 -12.92 3.63
N TYR A 60 -1.53 -11.98 3.67
CA TYR A 60 -1.32 -11.00 2.61
C TYR A 60 0.05 -11.23 1.98
N SER A 61 0.08 -11.46 0.67
CA SER A 61 1.34 -11.61 -0.05
C SER A 61 1.73 -10.37 -0.82
N LEU A 62 0.79 -9.42 -0.98
CA LEU A 62 0.99 -8.20 -1.75
C LEU A 62 0.98 -6.98 -0.83
N LEU A 63 1.84 -6.01 -1.11
CA LEU A 63 1.96 -4.82 -0.28
C LEU A 63 2.35 -3.63 -1.15
N VAL A 64 1.78 -2.48 -0.84
CA VAL A 64 2.15 -1.22 -1.47
C VAL A 64 2.47 -0.23 -0.36
N VAL A 65 3.55 0.53 -0.53
CA VAL A 65 3.96 1.54 0.44
C VAL A 65 3.41 2.88 0.00
N GLY A 66 2.37 3.35 0.68
CA GLY A 66 1.69 4.60 0.39
C GLY A 66 2.16 5.72 1.32
N ILE A 67 3.46 5.95 1.38
CA ILE A 67 4.07 6.93 2.27
C ILE A 67 4.77 7.99 1.42
N GLY A 68 4.44 9.26 1.68
CA GLY A 68 5.02 10.37 0.90
C GLY A 68 6.47 10.67 1.22
N ASN A 69 6.92 10.40 2.45
CA ASN A 69 8.31 10.64 2.84
C ASN A 69 9.22 9.60 2.20
N ASN A 70 10.14 10.04 1.35
CA ASN A 70 10.98 9.15 0.56
C ASN A 70 11.88 8.25 1.42
N GLN A 71 12.46 8.81 2.48
CA GLN A 71 13.37 8.05 3.32
C GLN A 71 12.63 6.97 4.10
N PHE A 72 11.51 7.32 4.71
CA PHE A 72 10.70 6.37 5.46
C PHE A 72 10.10 5.32 4.52
N ARG A 73 9.62 5.73 3.35
CA ARG A 73 9.09 4.81 2.35
C ARG A 73 10.13 3.76 1.96
N SER A 74 11.37 4.19 1.75
CA SER A 74 12.46 3.29 1.39
C SER A 74 12.73 2.27 2.48
N GLN A 75 12.72 2.70 3.75
CA GLN A 75 12.92 1.81 4.89
C GLN A 75 11.82 0.76 5.00
N VAL A 76 10.57 1.17 4.82
CA VAL A 76 9.44 0.26 4.88
C VAL A 76 9.48 -0.73 3.72
N TYR A 77 9.81 -0.24 2.53
CA TYR A 77 9.93 -1.07 1.34
C TYR A 77 10.96 -2.17 1.54
N GLU A 78 12.14 -1.82 2.04
CA GLU A 78 13.21 -2.79 2.28
C GLU A 78 12.80 -3.83 3.32
N LYS A 79 12.14 -3.39 4.39
CA LYS A 79 11.65 -4.30 5.41
C LYS A 79 10.64 -5.29 4.82
N ALA A 80 9.65 -4.80 4.08
CA ALA A 80 8.63 -5.65 3.50
C ALA A 80 9.23 -6.62 2.48
N LYS A 81 10.20 -6.15 1.70
CA LYS A 81 10.90 -6.98 0.73
C LYS A 81 11.63 -8.12 1.41
N SER A 82 12.30 -7.83 2.53
CA SER A 82 13.01 -8.85 3.29
C SER A 82 12.08 -9.89 3.89
N LEU A 83 10.82 -9.53 4.13
CA LEU A 83 9.80 -10.45 4.64
C LEU A 83 9.15 -11.29 3.55
N GLY A 84 9.44 -11.00 2.29
CA GLY A 84 8.92 -11.78 1.17
C GLY A 84 7.66 -11.25 0.53
N TYR A 85 7.25 -10.02 0.84
CA TYR A 85 6.11 -9.41 0.17
C TYR A 85 6.42 -9.11 -1.29
N ALA A 86 5.42 -9.24 -2.15
CA ALA A 86 5.48 -8.79 -3.53
C ALA A 86 4.80 -7.43 -3.65
N PHE A 87 5.26 -6.64 -4.62
CA PHE A 87 4.81 -5.25 -4.79
C PHE A 87 4.15 -5.10 -6.16
N PRO A 88 2.81 -5.09 -6.22
CA PRO A 88 2.13 -4.88 -7.50
C PRO A 88 2.20 -3.42 -7.92
N ASN A 89 2.07 -3.18 -9.21
CA ASN A 89 1.96 -1.82 -9.74
C ASN A 89 0.50 -1.35 -9.61
N ILE A 90 0.31 -0.14 -9.11
CA ILE A 90 -0.99 0.48 -9.00
C ILE A 90 -1.02 1.64 -10.00
N ILE A 91 -1.78 1.49 -11.07
CA ILE A 91 -1.84 2.48 -12.15
C ILE A 91 -3.29 2.91 -12.33
N ALA A 92 -3.54 4.22 -12.21
CA ALA A 92 -4.87 4.77 -12.45
C ALA A 92 -5.22 4.70 -13.94
N PRO A 93 -6.51 4.53 -14.28
CA PRO A 93 -6.92 4.37 -15.68
C PRO A 93 -6.48 5.48 -16.63
N SER A 94 -6.43 6.72 -16.18
CA SER A 94 -5.92 7.84 -16.99
C SER A 94 -4.67 8.42 -16.38
N ALA A 95 -3.76 7.55 -15.98
CA ALA A 95 -2.58 7.95 -15.25
C ALA A 95 -1.61 8.75 -16.10
N TYR A 96 -1.04 9.76 -15.47
CA TYR A 96 0.10 10.47 -15.98
C TYR A 96 1.35 9.95 -15.32
N VAL A 97 2.33 9.53 -16.12
CA VAL A 97 3.59 9.00 -15.60
C VAL A 97 4.59 10.15 -15.54
N SER A 98 4.88 10.59 -14.31
CA SER A 98 5.87 11.65 -14.11
C SER A 98 7.25 11.13 -14.52
N PRO A 99 8.08 12.00 -15.14
CA PRO A 99 9.46 11.58 -15.45
C PRO A 99 10.29 11.24 -14.22
N PHE A 100 9.82 11.61 -13.03
CA PHE A 100 10.48 11.27 -11.77
C PHE A 100 9.89 10.03 -11.12
N ALA A 101 8.84 9.45 -11.69
CA ALA A 101 8.23 8.23 -11.15
C ALA A 101 8.85 7.01 -11.80
N GLU A 102 9.14 6.00 -10.99
CA GLU A 102 9.56 4.72 -11.52
C GLU A 102 8.32 3.86 -11.74
N VAL A 103 8.14 3.37 -12.94
CA VAL A 103 7.07 2.44 -13.25
C VAL A 103 7.68 1.05 -13.25
N GLY A 104 7.44 0.33 -12.17
CA GLY A 104 7.97 -1.01 -11.98
C GLY A 104 7.32 -1.62 -10.76
N CYS A 105 7.86 -2.74 -10.29
CA CYS A 105 7.29 -3.41 -9.14
C CYS A 105 7.27 -2.48 -7.92
N GLY A 106 6.10 -2.28 -7.34
CA GLY A 106 5.92 -1.43 -6.17
C GLY A 106 5.76 0.04 -6.45
N CYS A 107 5.71 0.44 -7.70
CA CYS A 107 5.50 1.84 -8.08
C CYS A 107 4.01 2.17 -8.12
N VAL A 108 3.70 3.44 -7.88
CA VAL A 108 2.33 3.95 -7.94
C VAL A 108 2.29 5.08 -8.94
N VAL A 109 1.38 4.98 -9.90
CA VAL A 109 1.13 6.03 -10.90
C VAL A 109 -0.29 6.52 -10.68
N LEU A 110 -0.42 7.75 -10.25
CA LEU A 110 -1.71 8.33 -9.90
C LEU A 110 -2.21 9.26 -10.99
N GLN A 111 -3.52 9.31 -11.11
CA GLN A 111 -4.18 10.23 -12.02
C GLN A 111 -4.03 11.66 -11.52
N ASN A 112 -3.71 12.59 -12.40
CA ASN A 112 -3.62 14.01 -12.07
C ASN A 112 -4.99 14.65 -12.03
#